data_12c08b4f8e746ca94bd3c7ea2e113929
#
_entry.id   12c08b4f8e746ca94bd3c7ea2e113929
#
_cell.length_a   1.000
_cell.length_b   1.000
_cell.length_c   1.000
_cell.angle_alpha   90.00
_cell.angle_beta   90.00
_cell.angle_gamma   90.00
#
_symmetry.space_group_name_H-M   'P 1'
#
loop_
_entity.id
_entity.type
_entity.pdbx_description
1 polymer ?
#
loop_
_entity_poly.entity_id
_entity_poly.type
_entity_poly.pdbx_seq_one_letter_code
_entity_poly.pdbx_strand_id
1 'polypeptide(L)'
;MYDVVVAFPKMKVAVATHGGRVAAIRYLPPASALKAPANALAERAARQLERYREDPDARFDLPLAIEGSAFQKRVWEAMCAIARGRTRTYGELARELGGEARAVGQACGDNRLPIVIPCHRVVAADGVGGFAHATDGYLIEAKRWLLLHEAQADAFALRS
;
A
#
# COMPACT_ATOMS: atom_id res chain seq x y z
N MET A 1 9.43 -15.85 6.13
CA MET A 1 8.14 -16.18 6.75
C MET A 1 7.55 -14.93 7.39
N TYR A 2 6.25 -14.87 7.52
CA TYR A 2 5.57 -13.69 8.07
C TYR A 2 5.51 -13.76 9.59
N ASP A 3 5.52 -12.58 10.21
CA ASP A 3 5.45 -12.45 11.66
C ASP A 3 4.04 -12.14 12.17
N VAL A 4 3.14 -11.72 11.27
CA VAL A 4 1.72 -11.55 11.55
C VAL A 4 0.95 -11.53 10.23
N VAL A 5 -0.30 -12.01 10.27
CA VAL A 5 -1.24 -11.93 9.13
C VAL A 5 -2.57 -11.43 9.68
N VAL A 6 -3.04 -10.30 9.14
CA VAL A 6 -4.30 -9.68 9.55
C VAL A 6 -5.33 -9.73 8.44
N ALA A 7 -6.61 -9.73 8.81
CA ALA A 7 -7.71 -9.79 7.85
C ALA A 7 -8.09 -8.40 7.34
N PHE A 8 -8.29 -8.31 6.04
CA PHE A 8 -8.93 -7.17 5.36
C PHE A 8 -10.09 -7.72 4.52
N PRO A 9 -11.04 -6.87 4.09
CA PRO A 9 -12.23 -7.38 3.40
C PRO A 9 -11.98 -8.14 2.10
N LYS A 10 -10.95 -7.79 1.33
CA LYS A 10 -10.70 -8.41 0.02
C LYS A 10 -9.38 -9.17 -0.05
N MET A 11 -8.64 -9.22 1.04
CA MET A 11 -7.34 -9.89 1.10
C MET A 11 -6.93 -10.13 2.54
N LYS A 12 -5.86 -10.86 2.74
CA LYS A 12 -5.12 -10.84 4.00
C LYS A 12 -3.88 -9.98 3.82
N VAL A 13 -3.40 -9.39 4.89
CA VAL A 13 -2.19 -8.56 4.87
C VAL A 13 -1.17 -9.16 5.83
N ALA A 14 -0.03 -9.55 5.28
CA ALA A 14 1.05 -10.16 6.04
C ALA A 14 2.17 -9.15 6.25
N VAL A 15 2.82 -9.22 7.42
CA VAL A 15 3.95 -8.36 7.76
C VAL A 15 5.13 -9.23 8.16
N ALA A 16 6.29 -8.92 7.61
CA ALA A 16 7.55 -9.53 8.01
C ALA A 16 8.45 -8.46 8.62
N THR A 17 9.11 -8.80 9.73
CA THR A 17 10.04 -7.91 10.42
C THR A 17 11.44 -8.47 10.37
N HIS A 18 12.44 -7.58 10.41
CA HIS A 18 13.84 -7.96 10.46
C HIS A 18 14.66 -6.82 11.03
N GLY A 19 15.53 -7.12 11.98
CA GLY A 19 16.44 -6.14 12.54
C GLY A 19 15.75 -4.94 13.20
N GLY A 20 14.60 -5.15 13.80
CA GLY A 20 13.83 -4.09 14.44
C GLY A 20 13.08 -3.18 13.48
N ARG A 21 12.94 -3.59 12.23
CA ARG A 21 12.21 -2.82 11.19
C ARG A 21 11.19 -3.70 10.49
N VAL A 22 10.16 -3.07 9.94
CA VAL A 22 9.23 -3.75 9.03
C VAL A 22 9.95 -3.91 7.70
N ALA A 23 10.20 -5.16 7.32
CA ALA A 23 10.96 -5.49 6.12
C ALA A 23 10.06 -5.70 4.90
N ALA A 24 8.84 -6.19 5.11
CA ALA A 24 7.90 -6.41 4.02
C ALA A 24 6.46 -6.40 4.54
N ILE A 25 5.57 -5.91 3.69
CA ILE A 25 4.13 -6.07 3.82
C ILE A 25 3.68 -6.72 2.53
N ARG A 26 2.83 -7.75 2.61
CA ARG A 26 2.35 -8.46 1.44
C ARG A 26 0.87 -8.70 1.49
N TYR A 27 0.23 -8.60 0.33
CA TYR A 27 -1.15 -9.03 0.17
C TYR A 27 -1.16 -10.53 -0.06
N LEU A 28 -2.06 -11.21 0.64
CA LEU A 28 -2.29 -12.64 0.48
C LEU A 28 -3.73 -12.88 0.05
N PRO A 29 -4.02 -14.00 -0.62
CA PRO A 29 -5.40 -14.33 -0.99
C PRO A 29 -6.35 -14.28 0.20
N PRO A 30 -7.64 -13.94 -0.02
CA PRO A 30 -8.60 -13.81 1.08
C PRO A 30 -8.75 -15.06 1.95
N ALA A 31 -8.53 -16.24 1.36
CA ALA A 31 -8.64 -17.51 2.09
C ALA A 31 -7.40 -17.85 2.93
N SER A 32 -6.35 -17.04 2.88
CA SER A 32 -5.12 -17.30 3.63
C SER A 32 -5.37 -17.29 5.13
N ALA A 33 -4.64 -18.14 5.87
CA ALA A 33 -4.79 -18.23 7.31
C ALA A 33 -4.26 -16.99 8.01
N LEU A 34 -4.93 -16.59 9.07
CA LEU A 34 -4.46 -15.54 9.96
C LEU A 34 -3.28 -16.07 10.80
N LYS A 35 -2.44 -15.18 11.26
CA LYS A 35 -1.33 -15.53 12.14
C LYS A 35 -1.21 -14.45 13.23
N ALA A 36 -1.15 -14.90 14.48
CA ALA A 36 -0.92 -14.01 15.61
C ALA A 36 0.48 -13.40 15.55
N PRO A 37 0.68 -12.18 16.10
CA PRO A 37 1.99 -11.53 16.05
C PRO A 37 3.08 -12.34 16.75
N ALA A 38 4.22 -12.48 16.07
CA ALA A 38 5.36 -13.24 16.58
C ALA A 38 6.30 -12.39 17.46
N ASN A 39 6.16 -11.05 17.39
CA ASN A 39 7.01 -10.13 18.17
C ASN A 39 6.29 -8.81 18.37
N ALA A 40 6.86 -7.95 19.21
CA ALA A 40 6.24 -6.67 19.58
C ALA A 40 6.06 -5.72 18.39
N LEU A 41 7.02 -5.69 17.46
CA LEU A 41 6.91 -4.84 16.28
C LEU A 41 5.79 -5.33 15.34
N ALA A 42 5.68 -6.64 15.14
CA ALA A 42 4.59 -7.23 14.35
C ALA A 42 3.23 -6.93 14.98
N GLU A 43 3.12 -6.96 16.31
CA GLU A 43 1.89 -6.58 17.01
C GLU A 43 1.54 -5.12 16.77
N ARG A 44 2.52 -4.23 16.87
CA ARG A 44 2.34 -2.80 16.60
C ARG A 44 1.89 -2.56 15.15
N ALA A 45 2.52 -3.24 14.21
CA ALA A 45 2.14 -3.16 12.80
C ALA A 45 0.71 -3.64 12.58
N ALA A 46 0.34 -4.77 13.18
CA ALA A 46 -1.01 -5.31 13.08
C ALA A 46 -2.05 -4.32 13.61
N ARG A 47 -1.79 -3.71 14.76
CA ARG A 47 -2.71 -2.71 15.34
C ARG A 47 -2.87 -1.50 14.44
N GLN A 48 -1.80 -1.02 13.83
CA GLN A 48 -1.87 0.12 12.93
C GLN A 48 -2.60 -0.22 11.64
N LEU A 49 -2.40 -1.42 11.10
CA LEU A 49 -3.14 -1.89 9.92
C LEU A 49 -4.63 -2.03 10.24
N GLU A 50 -4.98 -2.59 11.38
CA GLU A 50 -6.37 -2.72 11.80
C GLU A 50 -7.03 -1.37 12.03
N ARG A 51 -6.29 -0.41 12.59
CA ARG A 51 -6.79 0.96 12.75
C ARG A 51 -7.05 1.60 11.40
N TYR A 52 -6.13 1.44 10.44
CA TYR A 52 -6.31 1.94 9.08
C TYR A 52 -7.52 1.29 8.41
N ARG A 53 -7.71 -0.01 8.61
CA ARG A 53 -8.88 -0.72 8.07
C ARG A 53 -10.18 -0.09 8.52
N GLU A 54 -10.25 0.39 9.77
CA GLU A 54 -11.46 1.05 10.31
C GLU A 54 -11.50 2.54 10.01
N ASP A 55 -10.34 3.19 9.90
CA ASP A 55 -10.23 4.65 9.72
C ASP A 55 -9.17 4.95 8.66
N PRO A 56 -9.58 5.37 7.44
CA PRO A 56 -8.62 5.63 6.36
C PRO A 56 -7.69 6.81 6.64
N ASP A 57 -7.98 7.64 7.65
CA ASP A 57 -7.10 8.73 8.07
C ASP A 57 -6.06 8.28 9.09
N ALA A 58 -6.11 7.05 9.56
CA ALA A 58 -5.14 6.54 10.51
C ALA A 58 -3.73 6.59 9.91
N ARG A 59 -2.77 7.04 10.71
CA ARG A 59 -1.39 7.21 10.28
C ARG A 59 -0.54 6.04 10.72
N PHE A 60 0.49 5.77 9.94
CA PHE A 60 1.46 4.75 10.25
C PHE A 60 2.71 5.38 10.88
N ASP A 61 3.20 4.74 11.92
CA ASP A 61 4.38 5.15 12.66
C ASP A 61 5.19 3.88 12.95
N LEU A 62 5.87 3.38 11.92
CA LEU A 62 6.60 2.13 11.97
C LEU A 62 8.01 2.34 11.43
N PRO A 63 9.03 1.74 12.06
CA PRO A 63 10.37 1.74 11.48
C PRO A 63 10.37 0.85 10.24
N LEU A 64 10.71 1.41 9.08
CA LEU A 64 10.66 0.73 7.80
C LEU A 64 12.06 0.45 7.27
N ALA A 65 12.25 -0.74 6.69
CA ALA A 65 13.45 -1.05 5.93
C ALA A 65 13.18 -0.75 4.46
N ILE A 66 13.60 0.43 4.00
CA ILE A 66 13.38 0.88 2.62
C ILE A 66 14.66 0.63 1.82
N GLU A 67 14.59 -0.31 0.89
CA GLU A 67 15.70 -0.67 0.03
C GLU A 67 15.28 -0.57 -1.43
N GLY A 68 16.13 0.03 -2.26
CA GLY A 68 15.86 0.17 -3.67
C GLY A 68 16.83 1.14 -4.34
N SER A 69 16.70 1.29 -5.65
CA SER A 69 17.48 2.23 -6.42
C SER A 69 17.10 3.68 -6.06
N ALA A 70 17.92 4.63 -6.47
CA ALA A 70 17.64 6.04 -6.27
C ALA A 70 16.31 6.43 -6.93
N PHE A 71 16.03 5.94 -8.14
CA PHE A 71 14.78 6.21 -8.83
C PHE A 71 13.59 5.61 -8.10
N GLN A 72 13.69 4.35 -7.66
CA GLN A 72 12.63 3.70 -6.91
C GLN A 72 12.28 4.49 -5.65
N LYS A 73 13.29 4.92 -4.91
CA LYS A 73 13.07 5.71 -3.68
C LYS A 73 12.40 7.04 -3.97
N ARG A 74 12.74 7.70 -5.08
CA ARG A 74 12.08 8.93 -5.50
C ARG A 74 10.60 8.70 -5.85
N VAL A 75 10.29 7.59 -6.52
CA VAL A 75 8.91 7.22 -6.81
C VAL A 75 8.14 6.98 -5.51
N TRP A 76 8.72 6.21 -4.60
CA TRP A 76 8.06 5.90 -3.31
C TRP A 76 7.85 7.16 -2.46
N GLU A 77 8.79 8.08 -2.44
CA GLU A 77 8.62 9.37 -1.76
C GLU A 77 7.46 10.18 -2.39
N ALA A 78 7.39 10.21 -3.71
CA ALA A 78 6.30 10.89 -4.41
C ALA A 78 4.95 10.27 -4.11
N MET A 79 4.88 8.94 -3.97
CA MET A 79 3.65 8.25 -3.56
C MET A 79 3.24 8.64 -2.15
N CYS A 80 4.19 8.73 -1.23
CA CYS A 80 3.90 9.13 0.15
C CYS A 80 3.38 10.57 0.24
N ALA A 81 3.66 11.40 -0.75
CA ALA A 81 3.16 12.77 -0.83
C ALA A 81 1.72 12.86 -1.38
N ILE A 82 1.17 11.77 -1.91
CA ILE A 82 -0.22 11.75 -2.38
C ILE A 82 -1.12 11.59 -1.15
N ALA A 83 -1.97 12.57 -0.92
CA ALA A 83 -2.87 12.56 0.23
C ALA A 83 -3.91 11.44 0.11
N ARG A 84 -4.34 10.92 1.25
CA ARG A 84 -5.45 9.96 1.32
C ARG A 84 -6.67 10.51 0.59
N GLY A 85 -7.31 9.68 -0.24
CA GLY A 85 -8.46 10.09 -1.05
C GLY A 85 -8.09 10.73 -2.37
N ARG A 86 -6.81 10.92 -2.63
CA ARG A 86 -6.31 11.46 -3.90
C ARG A 86 -5.59 10.38 -4.68
N THR A 87 -5.51 10.56 -6.00
CA THR A 87 -4.77 9.66 -6.89
C THR A 87 -3.94 10.48 -7.86
N ARG A 88 -2.89 9.86 -8.38
CA ARG A 88 -2.12 10.40 -9.49
C ARG A 88 -1.91 9.31 -10.52
N THR A 89 -1.75 9.69 -11.78
CA THR A 89 -1.50 8.70 -12.81
C THR A 89 0.01 8.39 -12.90
N TYR A 90 0.33 7.23 -13.46
CA TYR A 90 1.72 6.86 -13.74
C TYR A 90 2.40 7.92 -14.61
N GLY A 91 1.69 8.46 -15.60
CA GLY A 91 2.22 9.50 -16.47
C GLY A 91 2.51 10.80 -15.77
N GLU A 92 1.63 11.22 -14.84
CA GLU A 92 1.85 12.43 -14.07
C GLU A 92 3.11 12.33 -13.19
N LEU A 93 3.27 11.19 -12.51
CA LEU A 93 4.47 10.97 -11.71
C LEU A 93 5.73 10.89 -12.58
N ALA A 94 5.63 10.26 -13.74
CA ALA A 94 6.76 10.16 -14.66
C ALA A 94 7.23 11.55 -15.12
N ARG A 95 6.30 12.43 -15.45
CA ARG A 95 6.64 13.81 -15.85
C ARG A 95 7.30 14.58 -14.72
N GLU A 96 6.79 14.44 -13.50
CA GLU A 96 7.36 15.10 -12.33
C GLU A 96 8.77 14.60 -12.02
N LEU A 97 9.01 13.31 -12.17
CA LEU A 97 10.28 12.68 -11.79
C LEU A 97 11.29 12.58 -12.91
N GLY A 98 10.91 12.97 -14.14
CA GLY A 98 11.80 12.92 -15.28
C GLY A 98 12.04 11.52 -15.82
N GLY A 99 11.06 10.62 -15.67
CA GLY A 99 11.15 9.24 -16.13
C GLY A 99 10.01 8.88 -17.07
N GLU A 100 9.86 7.58 -17.31
CA GLU A 100 8.77 7.04 -18.11
C GLU A 100 7.69 6.41 -17.23
N ALA A 101 6.44 6.45 -17.71
CA ALA A 101 5.32 5.85 -16.98
C ALA A 101 5.56 4.38 -16.67
N ARG A 102 6.18 3.64 -17.59
CA ARG A 102 6.52 2.23 -17.40
C ARG A 102 7.49 2.03 -16.24
N ALA A 103 8.49 2.89 -16.11
CA ALA A 103 9.46 2.82 -15.02
C ALA A 103 8.80 3.12 -13.68
N VAL A 104 7.87 4.07 -13.64
CA VAL A 104 7.07 4.36 -12.45
C VAL A 104 6.23 3.14 -12.08
N GLY A 105 5.57 2.51 -13.06
CA GLY A 105 4.79 1.30 -12.85
C GLY A 105 5.62 0.16 -12.27
N GLN A 106 6.83 -0.04 -12.77
CA GLN A 106 7.75 -1.05 -12.23
C GLN A 106 8.12 -0.75 -10.77
N ALA A 107 8.45 0.50 -10.47
CA ALA A 107 8.79 0.91 -9.12
C ALA A 107 7.61 0.72 -8.17
N CYS A 108 6.38 0.99 -8.62
CA CYS A 108 5.17 0.72 -7.84
C CYS A 108 5.02 -0.77 -7.55
N GLY A 109 5.22 -1.61 -8.56
CA GLY A 109 5.12 -3.06 -8.39
C GLY A 109 6.21 -3.64 -7.49
N ASP A 110 7.38 -3.00 -7.44
CA ASP A 110 8.51 -3.43 -6.62
C ASP A 110 8.42 -2.93 -5.17
N ASN A 111 7.41 -2.15 -4.83
CA ASN A 111 7.22 -1.66 -3.47
C ASN A 111 6.97 -2.81 -2.51
N ARG A 112 7.86 -2.99 -1.54
CA ARG A 112 7.75 -4.05 -0.52
C ARG A 112 6.92 -3.66 0.69
N LEU A 113 6.48 -2.41 0.76
CA LEU A 113 5.80 -1.86 1.93
C LEU A 113 4.47 -1.19 1.53
N PRO A 114 3.60 -1.92 0.78
CA PRO A 114 2.33 -1.34 0.34
C PRO A 114 1.47 -0.93 1.54
N ILE A 115 0.49 -0.10 1.30
CA ILE A 115 -0.36 0.57 2.29
C ILE A 115 0.40 1.68 3.00
N VAL A 116 1.52 1.37 3.64
CA VAL A 116 2.36 2.38 4.32
C VAL A 116 3.02 3.30 3.28
N ILE A 117 3.57 2.71 2.21
CA ILE A 117 3.96 3.46 1.01
C ILE A 117 2.83 3.25 0.01
N PRO A 118 1.96 4.26 -0.21
CA PRO A 118 0.64 4.03 -0.79
C PRO A 118 0.64 3.89 -2.32
N CYS A 119 1.20 2.80 -2.83
CA CYS A 119 1.22 2.54 -4.27
C CYS A 119 -0.16 2.39 -4.88
N HIS A 120 -1.20 2.11 -4.07
CA HIS A 120 -2.58 2.07 -4.55
C HIS A 120 -3.10 3.42 -5.02
N ARG A 121 -2.46 4.52 -4.63
CA ARG A 121 -2.85 5.88 -5.05
C ARG A 121 -2.32 6.26 -6.42
N VAL A 122 -1.59 5.37 -7.09
CA VAL A 122 -1.12 5.58 -8.46
C VAL A 122 -1.97 4.70 -9.37
N VAL A 123 -2.58 5.33 -10.38
CA VAL A 123 -3.57 4.68 -11.25
C VAL A 123 -3.23 4.94 -12.72
N ALA A 124 -3.86 4.15 -13.61
CA ALA A 124 -3.80 4.41 -15.04
C ALA A 124 -4.71 5.59 -15.40
N ALA A 125 -4.46 6.22 -16.54
CA ALA A 125 -5.30 7.33 -17.00
C ALA A 125 -6.75 6.92 -17.25
N ASP A 126 -6.98 5.65 -17.59
CA ASP A 126 -8.30 5.13 -17.97
C ASP A 126 -8.86 4.09 -16.99
N GLY A 127 -8.28 3.95 -15.81
CA GLY A 127 -8.76 2.98 -14.81
C GLY A 127 -7.83 2.84 -13.64
N VAL A 128 -8.03 1.78 -12.83
CA VAL A 128 -7.20 1.59 -11.64
C VAL A 128 -5.75 1.20 -11.96
N GLY A 129 -5.50 0.64 -13.17
CA GLY A 129 -4.18 0.16 -13.52
C GLY A 129 -3.82 -1.16 -12.87
N GLY A 130 -2.55 -1.55 -12.99
CA GLY A 130 -2.04 -2.75 -12.34
C GLY A 130 -1.76 -2.55 -10.87
N PHE A 131 -1.50 -3.65 -10.15
CA PHE A 131 -1.15 -3.59 -8.74
C PHE A 131 -0.29 -4.80 -8.38
N ALA A 132 0.85 -4.55 -7.73
CA ALA A 132 1.81 -5.59 -7.36
C ALA A 132 2.14 -6.51 -8.54
N HIS A 133 2.33 -5.92 -9.74
CA HIS A 133 2.57 -6.60 -11.00
C HIS A 133 1.39 -7.42 -11.54
N ALA A 134 0.19 -7.31 -10.94
CA ALA A 134 -1.03 -7.98 -11.39
C ALA A 134 -1.92 -7.03 -12.18
N THR A 135 -2.74 -7.58 -13.08
CA THR A 135 -3.74 -6.83 -13.85
C THR A 135 -5.16 -7.28 -13.57
N ASP A 136 -5.34 -8.36 -12.81
CA ASP A 136 -6.65 -8.89 -12.41
C ASP A 136 -6.52 -9.68 -11.11
N GLY A 137 -7.60 -10.28 -10.67
CA GLY A 137 -7.63 -11.14 -9.49
C GLY A 137 -7.74 -10.38 -8.18
N TYR A 138 -7.43 -11.07 -7.07
CA TYR A 138 -7.62 -10.50 -5.74
C TYR A 138 -6.73 -9.27 -5.48
N LEU A 139 -5.58 -9.17 -6.14
CA LEU A 139 -4.70 -8.01 -5.98
C LEU A 139 -5.35 -6.75 -6.53
N ILE A 140 -6.02 -6.83 -7.68
CA ILE A 140 -6.75 -5.68 -8.23
C ILE A 140 -7.97 -5.37 -7.37
N GLU A 141 -8.65 -6.39 -6.85
CA GLU A 141 -9.78 -6.18 -5.92
C GLU A 141 -9.29 -5.51 -4.63
N ALA A 142 -8.11 -5.86 -4.14
CA ALA A 142 -7.49 -5.19 -3.00
C ALA A 142 -7.25 -3.71 -3.27
N LYS A 143 -6.69 -3.39 -4.45
CA LYS A 143 -6.46 -1.99 -4.85
C LYS A 143 -7.78 -1.21 -4.90
N ARG A 144 -8.81 -1.79 -5.51
CA ARG A 144 -10.13 -1.16 -5.58
C ARG A 144 -10.70 -0.90 -4.20
N TRP A 145 -10.58 -1.88 -3.30
CA TRP A 145 -11.05 -1.71 -1.93
C TRP A 145 -10.33 -0.56 -1.22
N LEU A 146 -9.01 -0.50 -1.35
CA LEU A 146 -8.22 0.57 -0.72
C LEU A 146 -8.63 1.94 -1.23
N LEU A 147 -8.82 2.07 -2.55
CA LEU A 147 -9.25 3.34 -3.15
C LEU A 147 -10.64 3.73 -2.68
N LEU A 148 -11.60 2.80 -2.65
CA LEU A 148 -12.95 3.07 -2.18
C LEU A 148 -12.97 3.41 -0.69
N HIS A 149 -12.18 2.72 0.11
CA HIS A 149 -12.06 2.96 1.53
C HIS A 149 -11.61 4.40 1.81
N GLU A 150 -10.62 4.86 1.07
CA GLU A 150 -10.11 6.22 1.22
C GLU A 150 -11.06 7.27 0.65
N ALA A 151 -11.73 6.97 -0.46
CA ALA A 151 -12.70 7.88 -1.09
C ALA A 151 -13.99 8.03 -0.28
N GLN A 152 -14.44 6.99 0.39
CA GLN A 152 -15.65 7.04 1.22
C GLN A 152 -15.52 8.04 2.36
N ALA A 153 -14.34 8.13 2.97
CA ALA A 153 -14.11 9.11 4.02
C ALA A 153 -14.23 10.54 3.47
N ASP A 154 -13.72 10.79 2.27
CA ASP A 154 -13.87 12.11 1.62
C ASP A 154 -15.33 12.41 1.29
N ALA A 155 -16.04 11.44 0.72
CA ALA A 155 -17.45 11.60 0.39
C ALA A 155 -18.27 11.89 1.64
N PHE A 156 -17.95 11.26 2.75
CA PHE A 156 -18.62 11.48 4.03
C PHE A 156 -18.31 12.88 4.58
N ALA A 157 -17.08 13.32 4.50
CA ALA A 157 -16.66 14.64 4.94
C ALA A 157 -17.35 15.75 4.13
N LEU A 158 -17.53 15.53 2.84
CA LEU A 158 -18.20 16.50 1.97
C LEU A 158 -19.70 16.61 2.25
N ARG A 159 -20.31 15.60 2.86
CA ARG A 159 -21.73 15.60 3.21
C ARG A 159 -22.02 16.25 4.56
N SER A 160 -21.01 16.36 5.38
CA SER A 160 -21.14 16.98 6.68
C SER A 160 -20.72 18.44 6.61
#